data_c41dccf959915925d1c3fd827c5ecad6
#
_entry.id   c41dccf959915925d1c3fd827c5ecad6
#
_cell.length_a   1.000
_cell.length_b   1.000
_cell.length_c   1.000
_cell.angle_alpha   90.00
_cell.angle_beta   90.00
_cell.angle_gamma   90.00
#
_symmetry.space_group_name_H-M   'P 1'
#
loop_
_entity.id
_entity.type
_entity.pdbx_description
1 polymer ?
#
loop_
_entity_poly.entity_id
_entity_poly.type
_entity_poly.pdbx_seq_one_letter_code
_entity_poly.pdbx_strand_id
1 'polypeptide(L)'
;DGSAAAIYGTRGTNGVILIMTKRASGGEKTTIEFSTYVAMQSVAKKLDVLTAEQFRSVINDYYPTMKDQYDFGASTDWFEEVTRKNPISQYYNVAFSGGAKSLGYRASLSY
;
A
#
# COMPACT_ATOMS: atom_id res chain seq x y z
N ASP A 1 2.44 -22.47 -15.60
CA ASP A 1 1.62 -23.47 -16.25
C ASP A 1 1.88 -23.43 -17.75
N GLY A 2 2.15 -24.60 -18.38
CA GLY A 2 2.51 -24.73 -19.80
C GLY A 2 1.46 -24.17 -20.78
N SER A 3 0.20 -24.16 -20.39
CA SER A 3 -0.90 -23.60 -21.18
C SER A 3 -0.86 -22.08 -21.29
N ALA A 4 -0.39 -21.37 -20.28
CA ALA A 4 -0.21 -19.92 -20.35
C ALA A 4 0.94 -19.53 -21.29
N ALA A 5 2.03 -20.31 -21.32
CA ALA A 5 3.14 -20.08 -22.24
C ALA A 5 2.76 -20.30 -23.71
N ALA A 6 1.80 -21.19 -24.00
CA ALA A 6 1.31 -21.44 -25.35
C ALA A 6 0.53 -20.24 -25.92
N ILE A 7 -0.19 -19.49 -25.12
CA ILE A 7 -1.01 -18.34 -25.55
C ILE A 7 -0.19 -17.03 -25.54
N TYR A 8 0.67 -16.84 -24.53
CA TYR A 8 1.36 -15.57 -24.28
C TYR A 8 2.86 -15.60 -24.61
N GLY A 9 3.35 -16.74 -25.16
CA GLY A 9 4.74 -16.94 -25.54
C GLY A 9 5.70 -16.95 -24.35
N THR A 10 6.97 -16.72 -24.63
CA THR A 10 8.04 -16.75 -23.62
C THR A 10 7.87 -15.68 -22.51
N ARG A 11 7.11 -14.62 -22.76
CA ARG A 11 6.80 -13.59 -21.75
C ARG A 11 5.87 -14.12 -20.65
N GLY A 12 5.13 -15.19 -20.88
CA GLY A 12 4.25 -15.83 -19.90
C GLY A 12 4.93 -16.83 -18.97
N THR A 13 6.26 -17.02 -19.06
CA THR A 13 7.01 -18.04 -18.30
C THR A 13 6.94 -17.83 -16.78
N ASN A 14 6.88 -16.58 -16.33
CA ASN A 14 6.78 -16.20 -14.92
C ASN A 14 5.33 -16.03 -14.44
N GLY A 15 4.35 -16.45 -15.23
CA GLY A 15 2.94 -16.30 -14.98
C GLY A 15 2.31 -15.11 -15.72
N VAL A 16 1.00 -15.17 -15.87
CA VAL A 16 0.20 -14.13 -16.54
C VAL A 16 -0.93 -13.71 -15.59
N ILE A 17 -1.07 -12.41 -15.39
CA ILE A 17 -2.19 -11.80 -14.67
C ILE A 17 -3.17 -11.26 -15.70
N LEU A 18 -4.32 -11.93 -15.83
CA LEU A 18 -5.39 -11.50 -16.73
C LEU A 18 -6.39 -10.65 -15.93
N ILE A 19 -6.49 -9.35 -16.28
CA ILE A 19 -7.45 -8.44 -15.66
C ILE A 19 -8.67 -8.32 -16.56
N MET A 20 -9.81 -8.85 -16.11
CA MET A 20 -11.08 -8.68 -16.78
C MET A 20 -11.98 -7.77 -15.94
N THR A 21 -12.38 -6.64 -16.52
CA THR A 21 -13.34 -5.73 -15.87
C THR A 21 -14.75 -6.31 -15.94
N LYS A 22 -15.55 -6.08 -14.89
CA LYS A 22 -16.98 -6.42 -14.91
C LYS A 22 -17.67 -5.61 -16.00
N ARG A 23 -18.40 -6.31 -16.86
CA ARG A 23 -19.24 -5.68 -17.90
C ARG A 23 -20.69 -5.84 -17.53
N ALA A 24 -21.51 -4.88 -17.91
CA ALA A 24 -22.96 -4.99 -17.81
C ALA A 24 -23.48 -5.91 -18.91
N SER A 25 -24.42 -6.81 -18.57
CA SER A 25 -25.14 -7.62 -19.54
C SER A 25 -26.47 -6.95 -19.86
N GLY A 26 -26.92 -7.04 -21.13
CA GLY A 26 -28.25 -6.59 -21.51
C GLY A 26 -29.33 -7.44 -20.83
N GLY A 27 -30.42 -6.80 -20.40
CA GLY A 27 -31.54 -7.47 -19.77
C GLY A 27 -31.45 -7.68 -18.25
N GLU A 28 -30.36 -7.24 -17.61
CA GLU A 28 -30.20 -7.33 -16.15
C GLU A 28 -31.00 -6.23 -15.42
N LYS A 29 -31.58 -6.60 -14.27
CA LYS A 29 -32.23 -5.62 -13.39
C LYS A 29 -31.18 -4.62 -12.88
N THR A 30 -31.59 -3.39 -12.68
CA THR A 30 -30.73 -2.36 -12.07
C THR A 30 -30.29 -2.81 -10.67
N THR A 31 -29.00 -2.83 -10.45
CA THR A 31 -28.37 -3.20 -9.18
C THR A 31 -27.47 -2.06 -8.72
N ILE A 32 -27.52 -1.79 -7.43
CA ILE A 32 -26.63 -0.84 -6.76
C ILE A 32 -25.76 -1.66 -5.84
N GLU A 33 -24.44 -1.60 -6.05
CA GLU A 33 -23.43 -2.23 -5.18
C GLU A 33 -22.76 -1.13 -4.36
N PHE A 34 -22.70 -1.32 -3.04
CA PHE A 34 -21.93 -0.48 -2.14
C PHE A 34 -20.88 -1.33 -1.45
N SER A 35 -19.63 -0.91 -1.51
CA SER A 35 -18.53 -1.59 -0.85
C SER A 35 -17.72 -0.57 -0.05
N THR A 36 -17.42 -0.91 1.19
CA THR A 36 -16.56 -0.09 2.04
C THR A 36 -15.66 -0.98 2.88
N TYR A 37 -14.46 -0.49 3.16
CA TYR A 37 -13.64 -1.05 4.21
C TYR A 37 -12.88 0.03 4.95
N VAL A 38 -12.55 -0.25 6.19
CA VAL A 38 -11.68 0.56 7.03
C VAL A 38 -10.50 -0.30 7.45
N ALA A 39 -9.30 0.16 7.21
CA ALA A 39 -8.07 -0.52 7.62
C ALA A 39 -7.27 0.37 8.57
N MET A 40 -6.84 -0.20 9.68
CA MET A 40 -5.90 0.43 10.61
C MET A 40 -4.58 -0.32 10.53
N GLN A 41 -3.49 0.41 10.36
CA GLN A 41 -2.16 -0.15 10.28
C GLN A 41 -1.39 0.16 11.57
N SER A 42 -0.54 -0.76 11.97
CA SER A 42 0.40 -0.54 13.06
C SER A 42 1.77 -1.09 12.67
N VAL A 43 2.81 -0.49 13.20
CA VAL A 43 4.18 -0.96 12.98
C VAL A 43 4.37 -2.24 13.78
N ALA A 44 4.61 -3.36 13.10
CA ALA A 44 4.82 -4.64 13.75
C ALA A 44 6.20 -4.74 14.45
N LYS A 45 7.23 -4.13 13.86
CA LYS A 45 8.60 -4.11 14.39
C LYS A 45 9.31 -2.84 13.96
N LYS A 46 9.95 -2.18 14.90
CA LYS A 46 10.91 -1.09 14.64
C LYS A 46 12.29 -1.67 14.42
N LEU A 47 13.11 -0.97 13.65
CA LEU A 47 14.55 -1.25 13.59
C LEU A 47 15.18 -0.77 14.89
N ASP A 48 16.04 -1.61 15.49
CA ASP A 48 16.84 -1.25 16.63
C ASP A 48 18.01 -0.40 16.15
N VAL A 49 17.91 0.89 16.30
CA VAL A 49 18.97 1.86 16.01
C VAL A 49 19.47 2.47 17.32
N LEU A 50 20.70 3.00 17.30
CA LEU A 50 21.26 3.68 18.46
C LEU A 50 20.40 4.90 18.83
N THR A 51 20.13 5.05 20.13
CA THR A 51 19.60 6.30 20.65
C THR A 51 20.67 7.39 20.62
N ALA A 52 20.26 8.67 20.72
CA ALA A 52 21.22 9.78 20.78
C ALA A 52 22.23 9.63 21.94
N GLU A 53 21.80 9.11 23.08
CA GLU A 53 22.67 8.86 24.23
C GLU A 53 23.69 7.75 23.94
N GLN A 54 23.21 6.63 23.38
CA GLN A 54 24.09 5.52 22.99
C GLN A 54 25.10 5.96 21.93
N PHE A 55 24.64 6.74 20.92
CA PHE A 55 25.52 7.30 19.91
C PHE A 55 26.61 8.19 20.51
N ARG A 56 26.24 9.09 21.44
CA ARG A 56 27.19 9.95 22.15
C ARG A 56 28.19 9.17 22.99
N SER A 57 27.74 8.10 23.64
CA SER A 57 28.64 7.21 24.39
C SER A 57 29.70 6.59 23.46
N VAL A 58 29.27 6.02 22.34
CA VAL A 58 30.16 5.44 21.33
C VAL A 58 31.18 6.48 20.82
N ILE A 59 30.69 7.70 20.47
CA ILE A 59 31.60 8.76 20.00
C ILE A 59 32.62 9.15 21.09
N ASN A 60 32.18 9.33 22.34
CA ASN A 60 33.08 9.67 23.43
C ASN A 60 34.12 8.59 23.71
N ASP A 61 33.71 7.31 23.61
CA ASP A 61 34.61 6.18 23.94
C ASP A 61 35.59 5.87 22.82
N TYR A 62 35.17 5.94 21.57
CA TYR A 62 35.98 5.49 20.43
C TYR A 62 36.53 6.62 19.58
N TYR A 63 35.87 7.80 19.55
CA TYR A 63 36.22 8.92 18.68
C TYR A 63 36.15 10.28 19.39
N PRO A 64 36.84 10.46 20.54
CA PRO A 64 36.69 11.67 21.37
C PRO A 64 37.10 12.96 20.64
N THR A 65 38.01 12.88 19.69
CA THR A 65 38.48 14.04 18.89
C THR A 65 37.45 14.48 17.79
N MET A 66 36.49 13.62 17.49
CA MET A 66 35.49 13.86 16.46
C MET A 66 34.13 14.28 17.05
N LYS A 67 34.03 14.44 18.37
CA LYS A 67 32.78 14.76 19.05
C LYS A 67 32.10 15.98 18.46
N ASP A 68 32.80 17.09 18.31
CA ASP A 68 32.25 18.34 17.81
C ASP A 68 31.83 18.27 16.32
N GLN A 69 32.33 17.30 15.61
CA GLN A 69 32.01 17.06 14.22
C GLN A 69 30.72 16.25 14.03
N TYR A 70 30.39 15.36 14.97
CA TYR A 70 29.28 14.41 14.82
C TYR A 70 28.14 14.64 15.81
N ASP A 71 28.38 15.29 16.95
CA ASP A 71 27.36 15.56 17.95
C ASP A 71 26.86 17.00 17.87
N PHE A 72 25.75 17.19 17.21
CA PHE A 72 25.05 18.47 17.09
C PHE A 72 24.04 18.72 18.22
N GLY A 73 24.03 17.89 19.27
CA GLY A 73 23.13 18.02 20.41
C GLY A 73 21.70 17.57 20.16
N ALA A 74 21.36 17.13 18.96
CA ALA A 74 20.01 16.71 18.63
C ALA A 74 19.66 15.33 19.22
N SER A 75 18.39 15.10 19.56
CA SER A 75 17.85 13.83 20.04
C SER A 75 16.51 13.55 19.37
N THR A 76 16.49 13.56 18.04
CA THR A 76 15.26 13.36 17.25
C THR A 76 15.08 11.87 16.94
N ASP A 77 13.94 11.29 17.31
CA ASP A 77 13.53 9.97 16.82
C ASP A 77 12.93 10.13 15.41
N TRP A 78 13.78 9.97 14.41
CA TRP A 78 13.38 10.08 13.01
C TRP A 78 12.33 9.06 12.60
N PHE A 79 12.28 7.92 13.27
CA PHE A 79 11.26 6.93 12.99
C PHE A 79 9.88 7.45 13.41
N GLU A 80 9.79 8.09 14.58
CA GLU A 80 8.52 8.68 15.04
C GLU A 80 8.12 9.90 14.18
N GLU A 81 9.07 10.68 13.72
CA GLU A 81 8.81 11.86 12.87
C GLU A 81 8.24 11.49 11.50
N VAL A 82 8.74 10.40 10.89
CA VAL A 82 8.32 10.00 9.53
C VAL A 82 7.14 9.01 9.51
N THR A 83 6.76 8.46 10.66
CA THR A 83 5.67 7.49 10.73
C THR A 83 4.45 8.05 11.43
N ARG A 84 3.26 7.68 10.97
CA ARG A 84 2.01 7.96 11.69
C ARG A 84 1.70 6.81 12.64
N LYS A 85 1.33 7.14 13.88
CA LYS A 85 0.82 6.14 14.82
C LYS A 85 -0.60 5.75 14.38
N ASN A 86 -0.78 4.46 14.06
CA ASN A 86 -2.08 3.87 13.69
C ASN A 86 -2.82 4.61 12.56
N PRO A 87 -2.20 4.75 11.36
CA PRO A 87 -2.89 5.39 10.26
C PRO A 87 -4.14 4.60 9.87
N ILE A 88 -5.22 5.32 9.61
CA ILE A 88 -6.50 4.76 9.18
C ILE A 88 -6.64 5.02 7.68
N SER A 89 -6.87 3.97 6.92
CA SER A 89 -7.25 4.02 5.51
C SER A 89 -8.73 3.66 5.38
N GLN A 90 -9.44 4.42 4.57
CA GLN A 90 -10.85 4.20 4.29
C GLN A 90 -11.04 4.06 2.79
N TYR A 91 -11.90 3.17 2.40
CA TYR A 91 -12.27 2.97 1.01
C TYR A 91 -13.79 2.89 0.90
N TYR A 92 -14.31 3.61 -0.06
CA TYR A 92 -15.73 3.63 -0.41
C TYR A 92 -15.87 3.41 -1.91
N ASN A 93 -16.78 2.53 -2.28
CA ASN A 93 -17.13 2.31 -3.68
C ASN A 93 -18.62 2.17 -3.82
N VAL A 94 -19.16 2.87 -4.80
CA VAL A 94 -20.56 2.76 -5.24
C VAL A 94 -20.54 2.40 -6.70
N ALA A 95 -21.26 1.35 -7.07
CA ALA A 95 -21.42 0.95 -8.45
C ALA A 95 -22.88 0.76 -8.81
N PHE A 96 -23.25 1.23 -9.99
CA PHE A 96 -24.56 1.07 -10.60
C PHE A 96 -24.39 0.19 -11.83
N SER A 97 -25.19 -0.84 -11.95
CA SER A 97 -25.22 -1.67 -13.15
C SER A 97 -26.64 -2.09 -13.49
N GLY A 98 -26.90 -2.28 -14.76
CA GLY A 98 -28.20 -2.73 -15.24
C GLY A 98 -28.25 -2.72 -16.76
N GLY A 99 -29.39 -3.09 -17.31
CA GLY A 99 -29.55 -3.07 -18.75
C GLY A 99 -30.95 -3.41 -19.25
N ALA A 100 -31.25 -2.92 -20.41
CA ALA A 100 -32.40 -3.35 -21.24
C ALA A 100 -31.91 -4.42 -22.24
N LYS A 101 -32.86 -5.03 -22.99
CA LYS A 101 -32.53 -6.18 -23.88
C LYS A 101 -31.32 -6.01 -24.80
N SER A 102 -30.99 -4.80 -25.23
CA SER A 102 -29.88 -4.50 -26.13
C SER A 102 -28.82 -3.53 -25.57
N LEU A 103 -29.03 -3.02 -24.36
CA LEU A 103 -28.16 -2.02 -23.75
C LEU A 103 -27.84 -2.42 -22.32
N GLY A 104 -26.56 -2.60 -22.02
CA GLY A 104 -26.05 -2.74 -20.65
C GLY A 104 -25.26 -1.51 -20.25
N TYR A 105 -25.41 -1.07 -19.02
CA TYR A 105 -24.66 0.05 -18.45
C TYR A 105 -24.04 -0.34 -17.11
N ARG A 106 -22.86 0.19 -16.83
CA ARG A 106 -22.20 0.11 -15.54
C ARG A 106 -21.42 1.41 -15.29
N ALA A 107 -21.64 2.00 -14.14
CA ALA A 107 -20.87 3.13 -13.65
C ALA A 107 -20.40 2.85 -12.22
N SER A 108 -19.21 3.29 -11.85
CA SER A 108 -18.71 3.15 -10.49
C SER A 108 -17.90 4.38 -10.09
N LEU A 109 -17.98 4.71 -8.82
CA LEU A 109 -17.22 5.78 -8.18
C LEU A 109 -16.52 5.20 -6.96
N SER A 110 -15.21 5.43 -6.85
CA SER A 110 -14.39 4.99 -5.72
C SER A 110 -13.67 6.18 -5.10
N TYR A 111 -13.58 6.19 -3.79
CA TYR A 111 -12.80 7.15 -3.00
C TYR A 111 -11.96 6.41 -1.96
#